data_2bdb492e9bda28e25e7ca054de926128
#
_entry.id   2bdb492e9bda28e25e7ca054de926128
#
_cell.length_a   1.000
_cell.length_b   1.000
_cell.length_c   1.000
_cell.angle_alpha   90.00
_cell.angle_beta   90.00
_cell.angle_gamma   90.00
#
_symmetry.space_group_name_H-M   'P 1'
#
loop_
_entity.id
_entity.type
_entity.pdbx_description
1 polymer ?
#
loop_
_entity_poly.entity_id
_entity_poly.type
_entity_poly.pdbx_seq_one_letter_code
_entity_poly.pdbx_strand_id
1 'polypeptide(L)'
;PSGQYLAVDLHKAGGIPQVMKILLNAGLLHGDCLTITGQTIAEVLADVPDTPPAGQTVIRSIEQALYPQGHLAILKGNLSPEGAVAKITGLKNPVITGPARVFDDEQSALKAILDGKIVAGDVMVLRYLGPKGGPGMPEMLAPTGALIGAGLGESVGLITDGRFSGGTWGMVVGHVAPEAAAGGTIALVQEGDTITIDAHQLQLHLDVSDAELSKRRAQWKAPTPRYARGVQAKFAHNASSASKGAVLDLF
;
A
#
# COMPACT_ATOMS: atom_id res chain seq x y z
N PRO A 1 13.23 -0.41 6.96
CA PRO A 1 14.51 -0.65 7.60
C PRO A 1 15.66 -0.31 6.65
N SER A 2 15.84 0.95 6.37
CA SER A 2 16.89 1.42 5.44
C SER A 2 17.71 2.57 6.02
N GLY A 3 17.47 2.90 7.31
CA GLY A 3 18.20 3.96 8.00
C GLY A 3 19.51 3.45 8.62
N GLN A 4 20.34 4.39 9.04
CA GLN A 4 21.62 4.13 9.71
C GLN A 4 21.47 3.87 11.23
N TYR A 5 20.27 4.07 11.79
CA TYR A 5 19.98 3.91 13.21
C TYR A 5 19.18 2.65 13.48
N LEU A 6 19.39 2.04 14.64
CA LEU A 6 18.65 0.88 15.14
C LEU A 6 17.52 1.32 16.07
N ALA A 7 16.58 0.41 16.36
CA ALA A 7 15.51 0.66 17.33
C ALA A 7 16.04 1.04 18.73
N VAL A 8 17.19 0.49 19.12
CA VAL A 8 17.85 0.83 20.40
C VAL A 8 18.35 2.28 20.40
N ASP A 9 18.75 2.82 19.27
CA ASP A 9 19.19 4.22 19.18
C ASP A 9 17.97 5.16 19.32
N LEU A 10 16.86 4.81 18.71
CA LEU A 10 15.58 5.50 18.91
C LEU A 10 15.18 5.49 20.39
N HIS A 11 15.27 4.33 21.06
CA HIS A 11 14.96 4.23 22.50
C HIS A 11 15.84 5.18 23.34
N LYS A 12 17.15 5.21 23.10
CA LYS A 12 18.09 6.09 23.80
C LYS A 12 17.82 7.58 23.54
N ALA A 13 17.29 7.91 22.37
CA ALA A 13 16.92 9.28 22.00
C ALA A 13 15.58 9.76 22.59
N GLY A 14 14.93 8.95 23.44
CA GLY A 14 13.64 9.24 24.06
C GLY A 14 12.50 8.35 23.59
N GLY A 15 12.75 7.49 22.61
CA GLY A 15 11.81 6.46 22.14
C GLY A 15 10.58 6.99 21.44
N ILE A 16 9.60 6.12 21.27
CA ILE A 16 8.29 6.46 20.70
C ILE A 16 7.56 7.57 21.47
N PRO A 17 7.58 7.61 22.83
CA PRO A 17 6.95 8.70 23.56
C PRO A 17 7.49 10.09 23.16
N GLN A 18 8.79 10.21 22.93
CA GLN A 18 9.39 11.48 22.49
C GLN A 18 8.91 11.89 21.08
N VAL A 19 8.80 10.94 20.16
CA VAL A 19 8.24 11.21 18.81
C VAL A 19 6.79 11.65 18.91
N MET A 20 5.98 10.94 19.73
CA MET A 20 4.58 11.30 19.96
C MET A 20 4.42 12.67 20.61
N LYS A 21 5.30 13.05 21.56
CA LYS A 21 5.29 14.36 22.20
C LYS A 21 5.52 15.49 21.18
N ILE A 22 6.50 15.33 20.29
CA ILE A 22 6.77 16.29 19.21
C ILE A 22 5.56 16.46 18.30
N LEU A 23 4.94 15.34 17.90
CA LEU A 23 3.76 15.35 17.04
C LEU A 23 2.54 15.96 17.74
N LEU A 24 2.36 15.69 19.03
CA LEU A 24 1.29 16.28 19.86
C LEU A 24 1.44 17.80 19.95
N ASN A 25 2.65 18.28 20.27
CA ASN A 25 2.95 19.70 20.36
C ASN A 25 2.78 20.43 19.02
N ALA A 26 2.99 19.72 17.90
CA ALA A 26 2.75 20.25 16.55
C ALA A 26 1.28 20.17 16.11
N GLY A 27 0.37 19.66 16.96
CA GLY A 27 -1.04 19.49 16.60
C GLY A 27 -1.33 18.38 15.58
N LEU A 28 -0.39 17.43 15.43
CA LEU A 28 -0.48 16.32 14.48
C LEU A 28 -0.99 15.01 15.12
N LEU A 29 -1.28 15.03 16.42
CA LEU A 29 -1.89 13.94 17.17
C LEU A 29 -3.12 14.42 17.92
N HIS A 30 -4.14 13.57 17.98
CA HIS A 30 -5.35 13.79 18.79
C HIS A 30 -5.05 13.43 20.26
N GLY A 31 -4.72 14.45 21.07
CA GLY A 31 -4.31 14.26 22.46
C GLY A 31 -5.43 13.80 23.40
N ASP A 32 -6.67 13.97 23.02
CA ASP A 32 -7.89 13.60 23.75
C ASP A 32 -8.30 12.13 23.59
N CYS A 33 -7.67 11.40 22.66
CA CYS A 33 -7.95 9.98 22.47
C CYS A 33 -7.47 9.14 23.68
N LEU A 34 -8.31 8.21 24.15
CA LEU A 34 -8.00 7.28 25.22
C LEU A 34 -6.99 6.23 24.77
N THR A 35 -6.08 5.88 25.69
CA THR A 35 -5.15 4.76 25.55
C THR A 35 -5.64 3.55 26.33
N ILE A 36 -4.95 2.42 26.20
CA ILE A 36 -5.25 1.20 26.97
C ILE A 36 -5.04 1.36 28.48
N THR A 37 -4.35 2.41 28.93
CA THR A 37 -4.14 2.69 30.35
C THR A 37 -5.32 3.43 30.99
N GLY A 38 -6.33 3.82 30.20
CA GLY A 38 -7.45 4.63 30.63
C GLY A 38 -7.15 6.13 30.72
N GLN A 39 -5.92 6.53 30.39
CA GLN A 39 -5.52 7.94 30.25
C GLN A 39 -5.58 8.37 28.80
N THR A 40 -5.72 9.65 28.53
CA THR A 40 -5.60 10.22 27.19
C THR A 40 -4.13 10.23 26.71
N ILE A 41 -3.92 10.37 25.42
CA ILE A 41 -2.57 10.50 24.85
C ILE A 41 -1.84 11.71 25.47
N ALA A 42 -2.53 12.84 25.65
CA ALA A 42 -1.94 14.02 26.27
C ALA A 42 -1.52 13.77 27.73
N GLU A 43 -2.33 13.06 28.52
CA GLU A 43 -1.99 12.68 29.90
C GLU A 43 -0.81 11.72 29.97
N VAL A 44 -0.76 10.71 29.10
CA VAL A 44 0.37 9.75 29.04
C VAL A 44 1.68 10.45 28.67
N LEU A 45 1.61 11.51 27.87
CA LEU A 45 2.79 12.26 27.41
C LEU A 45 3.11 13.49 28.28
N ALA A 46 2.38 13.72 29.38
CA ALA A 46 2.55 14.93 30.23
C ALA A 46 4.00 15.09 30.73
N ASP A 47 4.59 14.01 31.22
CA ASP A 47 5.93 14.00 31.79
C ASP A 47 7.05 13.77 30.75
N VAL A 48 6.71 13.61 29.48
CA VAL A 48 7.71 13.49 28.39
C VAL A 48 8.25 14.88 28.06
N PRO A 49 9.57 15.08 27.99
CA PRO A 49 10.16 16.37 27.62
C PRO A 49 9.68 16.86 26.24
N ASP A 50 9.51 18.18 26.08
CA ASP A 50 9.09 18.75 24.80
C ASP A 50 10.13 18.60 23.69
N THR A 51 11.39 18.43 24.06
CA THR A 51 12.51 18.26 23.12
C THR A 51 13.31 16.99 23.44
N PRO A 52 13.82 16.29 22.42
CA PRO A 52 14.69 15.14 22.63
C PRO A 52 16.01 15.53 23.33
N PRO A 53 16.74 14.58 23.94
CA PRO A 53 18.04 14.83 24.55
C PRO A 53 19.00 15.54 23.61
N ALA A 54 19.79 16.47 24.16
CA ALA A 54 20.79 17.20 23.38
C ALA A 54 21.87 16.28 22.78
N GLY A 55 22.39 16.62 21.61
CA GLY A 55 23.49 15.91 20.95
C GLY A 55 23.09 14.63 20.21
N GLN A 56 21.80 14.23 20.23
CA GLN A 56 21.30 13.13 19.40
C GLN A 56 20.88 13.61 18.00
N THR A 57 20.87 12.71 17.02
CA THR A 57 20.50 12.98 15.61
C THR A 57 19.46 12.00 15.08
N VAL A 58 18.92 11.15 15.96
CA VAL A 58 17.96 10.08 15.62
C VAL A 58 16.56 10.64 15.44
N ILE A 59 16.10 11.45 16.44
CA ILE A 59 14.80 12.12 16.42
C ILE A 59 15.03 13.57 16.01
N ARG A 60 14.41 14.00 14.94
CA ARG A 60 14.50 15.35 14.40
C ARG A 60 13.32 16.22 14.85
N SER A 61 13.52 17.53 14.87
CA SER A 61 12.39 18.45 15.04
C SER A 61 11.50 18.47 13.79
N ILE A 62 10.32 19.05 13.91
CA ILE A 62 9.38 19.18 12.76
C ILE A 62 10.02 19.98 11.62
N GLU A 63 10.73 21.05 11.93
CA GLU A 63 11.40 21.93 10.97
C GLU A 63 12.54 21.22 10.23
N GLN A 64 13.10 20.18 10.84
CA GLN A 64 14.20 19.36 10.29
C GLN A 64 13.74 17.97 9.84
N ALA A 65 12.45 17.78 9.65
CA ALA A 65 11.90 16.51 9.16
C ALA A 65 12.59 16.10 7.86
N LEU A 66 12.84 14.80 7.68
CA LEU A 66 13.41 14.25 6.44
C LEU A 66 12.49 14.51 5.25
N TYR A 67 11.18 14.47 5.50
CA TYR A 67 10.12 14.71 4.53
C TYR A 67 9.02 15.52 5.20
N PRO A 68 8.39 16.45 4.49
CA PRO A 68 7.32 17.28 5.04
C PRO A 68 6.01 16.53 5.22
N GLN A 69 5.88 15.35 4.60
CA GLN A 69 4.66 14.53 4.60
C GLN A 69 4.98 13.09 5.00
N GLY A 70 3.95 12.33 5.36
CA GLY A 70 4.06 10.88 5.60
C GLY A 70 4.46 10.10 4.34
N HIS A 71 4.91 8.87 4.53
CA HIS A 71 5.42 8.02 3.45
C HIS A 71 4.36 7.09 2.83
N LEU A 72 3.11 7.21 3.26
CA LEU A 72 1.96 6.53 2.66
C LEU A 72 1.16 7.54 1.86
N ALA A 73 1.05 7.32 0.56
CA ALA A 73 0.25 8.13 -0.34
C ALA A 73 -1.01 7.37 -0.76
N ILE A 74 -2.15 8.05 -0.71
CA ILE A 74 -3.42 7.48 -1.18
C ILE A 74 -3.62 7.95 -2.62
N LEU A 75 -3.49 7.01 -3.55
CA LEU A 75 -3.67 7.27 -4.98
C LEU A 75 -5.14 7.06 -5.36
N LYS A 76 -5.65 7.94 -6.22
CA LYS A 76 -7.01 7.86 -6.78
C LYS A 76 -6.97 7.96 -8.30
N GLY A 77 -8.04 7.51 -8.94
CA GLY A 77 -8.19 7.58 -10.40
C GLY A 77 -9.23 6.57 -10.88
N ASN A 78 -9.37 6.43 -12.20
CA ASN A 78 -10.32 5.49 -12.77
C ASN A 78 -9.98 4.03 -12.41
N LEU A 79 -8.72 3.73 -12.12
CA LEU A 79 -8.27 2.40 -11.71
C LEU A 79 -8.53 2.12 -10.22
N SER A 80 -8.54 3.17 -9.39
CA SER A 80 -8.78 3.06 -7.93
C SER A 80 -9.70 4.18 -7.42
N PRO A 81 -10.99 4.19 -7.80
CA PRO A 81 -11.91 5.27 -7.41
C PRO A 81 -12.13 5.36 -5.90
N GLU A 82 -12.03 4.25 -5.17
CA GLU A 82 -12.10 4.23 -3.69
C GLU A 82 -10.73 4.48 -3.03
N GLY A 83 -9.64 4.47 -3.81
CA GLY A 83 -8.29 4.68 -3.36
C GLY A 83 -7.40 3.43 -3.47
N ALA A 84 -6.11 3.67 -3.43
CA ALA A 84 -5.06 2.67 -3.35
C ALA A 84 -3.91 3.23 -2.51
N VAL A 85 -3.08 2.37 -1.92
CA VAL A 85 -2.01 2.79 -1.01
C VAL A 85 -0.65 2.58 -1.67
N ALA A 86 0.10 3.65 -1.85
CA ALA A 86 1.49 3.61 -2.28
C ALA A 86 2.42 3.94 -1.10
N LYS A 87 3.51 3.19 -0.97
CA LYS A 87 4.62 3.54 -0.08
C LYS A 87 5.66 4.31 -0.89
N ILE A 88 5.84 5.59 -0.57
CA ILE A 88 6.68 6.50 -1.35
C ILE A 88 8.07 6.74 -0.75
N THR A 89 8.41 6.03 0.33
CA THR A 89 9.72 6.17 1.01
C THR A 89 10.86 5.79 0.08
N GLY A 90 11.76 6.73 -0.17
CA GLY A 90 13.01 6.49 -0.90
C GLY A 90 12.82 6.23 -2.39
N LEU A 91 11.64 6.48 -2.96
CA LEU A 91 11.43 6.39 -4.41
C LEU A 91 12.29 7.43 -5.13
N LYS A 92 13.11 6.98 -6.09
CA LYS A 92 13.84 7.87 -7.00
C LYS A 92 12.95 8.36 -8.14
N ASN A 93 12.08 7.46 -8.63
CA ASN A 93 11.13 7.74 -9.69
C ASN A 93 9.70 7.63 -9.12
N PRO A 94 9.07 8.75 -8.77
CA PRO A 94 7.73 8.75 -8.20
C PRO A 94 6.63 8.62 -9.27
N VAL A 95 6.97 8.55 -10.55
CA VAL A 95 6.05 8.38 -11.67
C VAL A 95 6.52 7.23 -12.55
N ILE A 96 5.63 6.27 -12.79
CA ILE A 96 5.84 5.18 -13.75
C ILE A 96 4.63 5.11 -14.68
N THR A 97 4.89 5.13 -15.98
CA THR A 97 3.88 4.90 -17.02
C THR A 97 4.36 3.77 -17.92
N GLY A 98 3.53 2.75 -18.12
CA GLY A 98 3.93 1.62 -18.96
C GLY A 98 2.83 0.61 -19.21
N PRO A 99 3.14 -0.41 -20.03
CA PRO A 99 2.19 -1.45 -20.37
C PRO A 99 1.93 -2.37 -19.17
N ALA A 100 0.67 -2.75 -19.01
CA ALA A 100 0.23 -3.71 -18.00
C ALA A 100 0.74 -5.12 -18.30
N ARG A 101 1.25 -5.81 -17.26
CA ARG A 101 1.51 -7.24 -17.24
C ARG A 101 0.59 -7.87 -16.21
N VAL A 102 -0.42 -8.60 -16.68
CA VAL A 102 -1.58 -8.98 -15.85
C VAL A 102 -1.44 -10.41 -15.32
N PHE A 103 -1.63 -10.56 -14.02
CA PHE A 103 -1.54 -11.84 -13.30
C PHE A 103 -2.70 -11.98 -12.32
N ASP A 104 -3.31 -13.16 -12.28
CA ASP A 104 -4.42 -13.48 -11.39
C ASP A 104 -3.96 -14.24 -10.12
N ASP A 105 -2.65 -14.48 -9.99
CA ASP A 105 -2.03 -15.13 -8.82
C ASP A 105 -0.55 -14.75 -8.69
N GLU A 106 -0.03 -14.90 -7.46
CA GLU A 106 1.34 -14.56 -7.10
C GLU A 106 2.39 -15.45 -7.81
N GLN A 107 2.07 -16.74 -8.00
CA GLN A 107 3.04 -17.71 -8.54
C GLN A 107 3.31 -17.47 -10.02
N SER A 108 2.29 -17.16 -10.81
CA SER A 108 2.44 -16.79 -12.22
C SER A 108 3.24 -15.50 -12.39
N ALA A 109 2.99 -14.51 -11.53
CA ALA A 109 3.76 -13.27 -11.49
C ALA A 109 5.24 -13.51 -11.15
N LEU A 110 5.52 -14.27 -10.09
CA LEU A 110 6.88 -14.65 -9.70
C LEU A 110 7.59 -15.37 -10.84
N LYS A 111 6.92 -16.35 -11.46
CA LYS A 111 7.50 -17.09 -12.58
C LYS A 111 7.84 -16.17 -13.75
N ALA A 112 6.98 -15.22 -14.09
CA ALA A 112 7.24 -14.26 -15.18
C ALA A 112 8.49 -13.40 -14.92
N ILE A 113 8.71 -12.98 -13.66
CA ILE A 113 9.92 -12.24 -13.26
C ILE A 113 11.15 -13.13 -13.43
N LEU A 114 11.13 -14.35 -12.90
CA LEU A 114 12.25 -15.28 -12.95
C LEU A 114 12.58 -15.74 -14.37
N ASP A 115 11.57 -15.86 -15.24
CA ASP A 115 11.73 -16.17 -16.67
C ASP A 115 12.25 -14.99 -17.49
N GLY A 116 12.45 -13.79 -16.89
CA GLY A 116 12.90 -12.58 -17.60
C GLY A 116 11.86 -11.97 -18.54
N LYS A 117 10.55 -12.24 -18.31
CA LYS A 117 9.45 -11.72 -19.13
C LYS A 117 9.00 -10.32 -18.72
N ILE A 118 9.39 -9.89 -17.53
CA ILE A 118 9.15 -8.55 -17.01
C ILE A 118 10.37 -7.70 -17.31
N VAL A 119 10.15 -6.53 -17.88
CA VAL A 119 11.22 -5.62 -18.30
C VAL A 119 11.01 -4.22 -17.71
N ALA A 120 12.07 -3.40 -17.72
CA ALA A 120 11.99 -2.02 -17.26
C ALA A 120 10.89 -1.25 -17.99
N GLY A 121 10.08 -0.50 -17.27
CA GLY A 121 8.94 0.24 -17.77
C GLY A 121 7.60 -0.50 -17.73
N ASP A 122 7.58 -1.80 -17.43
CA ASP A 122 6.34 -2.55 -17.25
C ASP A 122 5.60 -2.12 -15.96
N VAL A 123 4.27 -2.26 -15.96
CA VAL A 123 3.44 -2.16 -14.76
C VAL A 123 2.77 -3.51 -14.51
N MET A 124 3.24 -4.22 -13.50
CA MET A 124 2.65 -5.50 -13.09
C MET A 124 1.32 -5.28 -12.39
N VAL A 125 0.30 -6.04 -12.78
CA VAL A 125 -1.04 -6.00 -12.20
C VAL A 125 -1.35 -7.36 -11.59
N LEU A 126 -1.31 -7.45 -10.26
CA LEU A 126 -1.68 -8.65 -9.50
C LEU A 126 -3.06 -8.46 -8.90
N ARG A 127 -4.02 -9.24 -9.35
CA ARG A 127 -5.43 -9.07 -8.99
C ARG A 127 -6.04 -10.32 -8.39
N TYR A 128 -7.25 -10.18 -7.82
CA TYR A 128 -7.95 -11.23 -7.07
C TYR A 128 -7.23 -11.65 -5.79
N LEU A 129 -6.51 -10.72 -5.16
CA LEU A 129 -5.78 -10.90 -3.91
C LEU A 129 -6.32 -10.01 -2.77
N GLY A 130 -7.40 -9.27 -3.05
CA GLY A 130 -8.09 -8.42 -2.09
C GLY A 130 -8.91 -9.20 -1.05
N PRO A 131 -9.68 -8.50 -0.19
CA PRO A 131 -10.43 -9.12 0.91
C PRO A 131 -11.36 -10.26 0.51
N LYS A 132 -11.98 -10.17 -0.67
CA LYS A 132 -12.90 -11.19 -1.20
C LYS A 132 -12.20 -12.19 -2.10
N GLY A 133 -11.33 -11.73 -2.99
CA GLY A 133 -10.63 -12.57 -3.96
C GLY A 133 -9.53 -13.42 -3.33
N GLY A 134 -8.80 -12.87 -2.35
CA GLY A 134 -7.75 -13.52 -1.58
C GLY A 134 -7.98 -13.37 -0.08
N PRO A 135 -8.98 -14.07 0.51
CA PRO A 135 -9.35 -13.87 1.91
C PRO A 135 -8.16 -14.08 2.84
N GLY A 136 -7.96 -13.08 3.72
CA GLY A 136 -6.77 -12.95 4.55
C GLY A 136 -5.71 -12.04 3.94
N MET A 137 -5.84 -11.63 2.67
CA MET A 137 -4.94 -10.73 1.96
C MET A 137 -3.46 -11.06 2.23
N PRO A 138 -2.92 -12.19 1.73
CA PRO A 138 -1.52 -12.55 1.96
C PRO A 138 -0.60 -11.48 1.39
N GLU A 139 0.53 -11.25 2.05
CA GLU A 139 1.57 -10.34 1.54
C GLU A 139 2.27 -10.94 0.34
N MET A 140 2.55 -10.11 -0.66
CA MET A 140 3.26 -10.53 -1.88
C MET A 140 4.77 -10.27 -1.75
N LEU A 141 5.43 -11.03 -0.90
CA LEU A 141 6.86 -10.89 -0.66
C LEU A 141 7.72 -11.45 -1.80
N ALA A 142 7.29 -12.56 -2.40
CA ALA A 142 8.09 -13.24 -3.41
C ALA A 142 8.22 -12.43 -4.72
N PRO A 143 7.15 -11.92 -5.34
CA PRO A 143 7.28 -11.06 -6.53
C PRO A 143 8.07 -9.78 -6.27
N THR A 144 7.83 -9.09 -5.15
CA THR A 144 8.55 -7.84 -4.82
C THR A 144 10.03 -8.10 -4.57
N GLY A 145 10.38 -9.20 -3.87
CA GLY A 145 11.77 -9.61 -3.68
C GLY A 145 12.44 -10.01 -4.99
N ALA A 146 11.74 -10.72 -5.87
CA ALA A 146 12.25 -11.12 -7.18
C ALA A 146 12.51 -9.93 -8.10
N LEU A 147 11.66 -8.90 -8.10
CA LEU A 147 11.89 -7.65 -8.85
C LEU A 147 13.19 -6.96 -8.41
N ILE A 148 13.45 -6.91 -7.10
CA ILE A 148 14.70 -6.36 -6.58
C ILE A 148 15.89 -7.23 -7.01
N GLY A 149 15.78 -8.55 -6.86
CA GLY A 149 16.82 -9.49 -7.28
C GLY A 149 17.15 -9.45 -8.78
N ALA A 150 16.15 -9.13 -9.62
CA ALA A 150 16.32 -8.93 -11.06
C ALA A 150 16.83 -7.52 -11.43
N GLY A 151 17.05 -6.62 -10.46
CA GLY A 151 17.46 -5.23 -10.73
C GLY A 151 16.34 -4.33 -11.24
N LEU A 152 15.08 -4.76 -11.15
CA LEU A 152 13.90 -4.08 -11.71
C LEU A 152 13.14 -3.23 -10.67
N GLY A 153 13.54 -3.23 -9.41
CA GLY A 153 12.80 -2.59 -8.31
C GLY A 153 12.55 -1.09 -8.44
N GLU A 154 13.33 -0.37 -9.26
CA GLU A 154 13.15 1.08 -9.49
C GLU A 154 12.51 1.40 -10.85
N SER A 155 12.36 0.42 -11.72
CA SER A 155 11.94 0.61 -13.12
C SER A 155 10.65 -0.10 -13.49
N VAL A 156 10.11 -0.93 -12.61
CA VAL A 156 8.84 -1.64 -12.78
C VAL A 156 7.88 -1.20 -11.70
N GLY A 157 6.65 -0.82 -12.10
CA GLY A 157 5.54 -0.59 -11.18
C GLY A 157 4.82 -1.90 -10.86
N LEU A 158 4.32 -2.03 -9.63
CA LEU A 158 3.45 -3.14 -9.25
C LEU A 158 2.20 -2.62 -8.57
N ILE A 159 1.04 -3.00 -9.07
CA ILE A 159 -0.24 -2.68 -8.46
C ILE A 159 -1.00 -3.95 -8.09
N THR A 160 -1.75 -3.91 -7.00
CA THR A 160 -2.54 -5.05 -6.52
C THR A 160 -3.74 -4.61 -5.70
N ASP A 161 -4.82 -5.38 -5.77
CA ASP A 161 -5.94 -5.28 -4.83
C ASP A 161 -5.65 -5.99 -3.48
N GLY A 162 -4.55 -6.77 -3.41
CA GLY A 162 -4.00 -7.32 -2.19
C GLY A 162 -3.13 -6.31 -1.42
N ARG A 163 -2.16 -6.79 -0.65
CA ARG A 163 -1.26 -5.96 0.15
C ARG A 163 0.21 -6.32 -0.06
N PHE A 164 1.09 -5.41 0.35
CA PHE A 164 2.53 -5.60 0.36
C PHE A 164 3.13 -5.30 1.74
N SER A 165 4.34 -5.76 1.98
CA SER A 165 5.05 -5.53 3.24
C SER A 165 5.54 -4.09 3.38
N GLY A 166 5.59 -3.58 4.62
CA GLY A 166 6.25 -2.31 4.94
C GLY A 166 7.74 -2.29 4.58
N GLY A 167 8.40 -3.45 4.45
CA GLY A 167 9.78 -3.59 3.97
C GLY A 167 9.95 -3.57 2.45
N THR A 168 8.86 -3.56 1.69
CA THR A 168 8.90 -3.54 0.23
C THR A 168 9.58 -2.29 -0.30
N TRP A 169 10.39 -2.44 -1.35
CA TRP A 169 11.09 -1.38 -2.06
C TRP A 169 10.53 -1.23 -3.48
N GLY A 170 10.58 0.01 -4.02
CA GLY A 170 10.12 0.33 -5.36
C GLY A 170 8.70 0.87 -5.41
N MET A 171 8.20 1.14 -6.64
CA MET A 171 6.85 1.65 -6.86
C MET A 171 5.85 0.50 -6.73
N VAL A 172 5.38 0.26 -5.51
CA VAL A 172 4.39 -0.76 -5.20
C VAL A 172 3.14 -0.11 -4.60
N VAL A 173 1.99 -0.41 -5.22
CA VAL A 173 0.67 0.12 -4.85
C VAL A 173 -0.23 -1.04 -4.46
N GLY A 174 -0.67 -1.07 -3.22
CA GLY A 174 -1.59 -2.07 -2.70
C GLY A 174 -2.99 -1.51 -2.44
N HIS A 175 -3.88 -2.39 -2.00
CA HIS A 175 -5.24 -2.04 -1.60
C HIS A 175 -6.02 -1.30 -2.69
N VAL A 176 -5.75 -1.61 -3.98
CA VAL A 176 -6.51 -1.02 -5.10
C VAL A 176 -7.98 -1.36 -4.91
N ALA A 177 -8.80 -0.33 -4.73
CA ALA A 177 -10.21 -0.50 -4.39
C ALA A 177 -11.12 0.30 -5.35
N PRO A 178 -12.24 -0.33 -5.76
CA PRO A 178 -12.73 -1.68 -5.42
C PRO A 178 -11.83 -2.80 -5.98
N GLU A 179 -11.72 -3.91 -5.24
CA GLU A 179 -10.95 -5.09 -5.67
C GLU A 179 -11.51 -5.78 -6.92
N ALA A 180 -10.69 -6.57 -7.60
CA ALA A 180 -11.08 -7.30 -8.81
C ALA A 180 -12.24 -8.27 -8.59
N ALA A 181 -12.26 -9.00 -7.46
CA ALA A 181 -13.33 -9.95 -7.14
C ALA A 181 -14.70 -9.27 -6.93
N ALA A 182 -14.71 -7.98 -6.56
CA ALA A 182 -15.90 -7.15 -6.45
C ALA A 182 -16.24 -6.40 -7.75
N GLY A 183 -15.55 -6.66 -8.86
CA GLY A 183 -15.77 -6.01 -10.15
C GLY A 183 -15.15 -4.60 -10.24
N GLY A 184 -14.16 -4.30 -9.42
CA GLY A 184 -13.36 -3.07 -9.54
C GLY A 184 -12.69 -2.95 -10.91
N THR A 185 -12.28 -1.74 -11.30
CA THR A 185 -11.65 -1.50 -12.61
C THR A 185 -10.39 -2.33 -12.83
N ILE A 186 -9.67 -2.68 -11.77
CA ILE A 186 -8.50 -3.56 -11.84
C ILE A 186 -8.81 -4.93 -12.47
N ALA A 187 -10.06 -5.44 -12.33
CA ALA A 187 -10.53 -6.66 -13.00
C ALA A 187 -10.60 -6.54 -14.52
N LEU A 188 -10.73 -5.31 -15.02
CA LEU A 188 -10.95 -5.01 -16.44
C LEU A 188 -9.65 -4.72 -17.18
N VAL A 189 -8.53 -4.62 -16.49
CA VAL A 189 -7.21 -4.40 -17.08
C VAL A 189 -6.86 -5.60 -17.97
N GLN A 190 -6.38 -5.31 -19.17
CA GLN A 190 -5.90 -6.29 -20.14
C GLN A 190 -4.39 -6.16 -20.32
N GLU A 191 -3.76 -7.24 -20.77
CA GLU A 191 -2.33 -7.25 -21.10
C GLU A 191 -2.01 -6.14 -22.10
N GLY A 192 -1.00 -5.33 -21.79
CA GLY A 192 -0.55 -4.24 -22.64
C GLY A 192 -1.31 -2.91 -22.49
N ASP A 193 -2.38 -2.84 -21.70
CA ASP A 193 -3.02 -1.56 -21.37
C ASP A 193 -2.02 -0.59 -20.73
N THR A 194 -2.06 0.68 -21.09
CA THR A 194 -1.19 1.68 -20.48
C THR A 194 -1.70 2.08 -19.08
N ILE A 195 -0.84 1.99 -18.07
CA ILE A 195 -1.14 2.41 -16.70
C ILE A 195 -0.13 3.48 -16.28
N THR A 196 -0.62 4.53 -15.63
CA THR A 196 0.18 5.56 -14.98
C THR A 196 -0.01 5.50 -13.47
N ILE A 197 1.11 5.39 -12.76
CA ILE A 197 1.21 5.54 -11.30
C ILE A 197 1.96 6.84 -11.06
N ASP A 198 1.32 7.84 -10.47
CA ASP A 198 1.92 9.14 -10.17
C ASP A 198 1.75 9.45 -8.67
N ALA A 199 2.83 9.29 -7.92
CA ALA A 199 2.85 9.55 -6.48
C ALA A 199 2.90 11.04 -6.15
N HIS A 200 3.26 11.93 -7.08
CA HIS A 200 3.22 13.38 -6.88
C HIS A 200 1.80 13.92 -7.01
N GLN A 201 1.09 13.48 -8.06
CA GLN A 201 -0.29 13.89 -8.29
C GLN A 201 -1.30 13.00 -7.55
N LEU A 202 -0.84 12.03 -6.77
CA LEU A 202 -1.65 11.04 -6.07
C LEU A 202 -2.63 10.32 -7.00
N GLN A 203 -2.14 9.95 -8.20
CA GLN A 203 -2.98 9.39 -9.25
C GLN A 203 -2.61 7.94 -9.58
N LEU A 204 -3.64 7.12 -9.82
CA LEU A 204 -3.54 5.78 -10.40
C LEU A 204 -4.53 5.70 -11.57
N HIS A 205 -3.99 5.72 -12.79
CA HIS A 205 -4.80 5.88 -14.00
C HIS A 205 -4.57 4.74 -15.01
N LEU A 206 -5.67 4.28 -15.62
CA LEU A 206 -5.71 3.34 -16.72
C LEU A 206 -6.11 4.13 -17.99
N ASP A 207 -5.24 4.15 -18.99
CA ASP A 207 -5.47 4.86 -20.25
C ASP A 207 -6.34 4.01 -21.20
N VAL A 208 -7.59 3.82 -20.78
CA VAL A 208 -8.63 3.13 -21.54
C VAL A 208 -9.90 3.97 -21.47
N SER A 209 -10.56 4.17 -22.62
CA SER A 209 -11.76 4.98 -22.68
C SER A 209 -12.92 4.38 -21.84
N ASP A 210 -13.80 5.26 -21.34
CA ASP A 210 -14.98 4.84 -20.57
C ASP A 210 -15.90 3.91 -21.37
N ALA A 211 -15.99 4.11 -22.69
CA ALA A 211 -16.75 3.25 -23.58
C ALA A 211 -16.19 1.81 -23.62
N GLU A 212 -14.86 1.68 -23.73
CA GLU A 212 -14.20 0.36 -23.71
C GLU A 212 -14.28 -0.27 -22.32
N LEU A 213 -14.10 0.51 -21.24
CA LEU A 213 -14.28 0.01 -19.87
C LEU A 213 -15.71 -0.49 -19.64
N SER A 214 -16.71 0.22 -20.16
CA SER A 214 -18.12 -0.20 -20.07
C SER A 214 -18.37 -1.52 -20.82
N LYS A 215 -17.77 -1.68 -22.00
CA LYS A 215 -17.83 -2.91 -22.78
C LYS A 215 -17.15 -4.08 -22.04
N ARG A 216 -15.95 -3.87 -21.51
CA ARG A 216 -15.23 -4.90 -20.72
C ARG A 216 -16.03 -5.28 -19.46
N ARG A 217 -16.64 -4.30 -18.78
CA ARG A 217 -17.49 -4.52 -17.61
C ARG A 217 -18.72 -5.37 -17.94
N ALA A 218 -19.36 -5.15 -19.08
CA ALA A 218 -20.49 -5.96 -19.51
C ALA A 218 -20.12 -7.43 -19.81
N GLN A 219 -18.86 -7.68 -20.13
CA GLN A 219 -18.34 -9.04 -20.41
C GLN A 219 -17.72 -9.71 -19.17
N TRP A 220 -17.36 -8.90 -18.14
CA TRP A 220 -16.74 -9.43 -16.93
C TRP A 220 -17.70 -10.31 -16.16
N LYS A 221 -17.18 -11.43 -15.65
CA LYS A 221 -17.89 -12.33 -14.77
C LYS A 221 -17.06 -12.53 -13.51
N ALA A 222 -17.72 -12.49 -12.35
CA ALA A 222 -17.06 -12.79 -11.10
C ALA A 222 -16.42 -14.19 -11.15
N PRO A 223 -15.17 -14.34 -10.74
CA PRO A 223 -14.51 -15.64 -10.70
C PRO A 223 -15.18 -16.54 -9.66
N THR A 224 -15.04 -17.85 -9.84
CA THR A 224 -15.44 -18.81 -8.82
C THR A 224 -14.64 -18.53 -7.53
N PRO A 225 -15.31 -18.39 -6.36
CA PRO A 225 -14.61 -18.17 -5.10
C PRO A 225 -13.55 -19.26 -4.84
N ARG A 226 -12.38 -18.87 -4.37
CA ARG A 226 -11.29 -19.82 -4.02
C ARG A 226 -11.70 -20.81 -2.94
N TYR A 227 -12.61 -20.40 -2.04
CA TYR A 227 -13.09 -21.19 -0.92
C TYR A 227 -14.61 -21.22 -0.92
N ALA A 228 -15.19 -22.42 -1.05
CA ALA A 228 -16.64 -22.61 -1.06
C ALA A 228 -17.23 -22.78 0.36
N ARG A 229 -16.39 -23.03 1.38
CA ARG A 229 -16.82 -23.29 2.77
C ARG A 229 -15.70 -22.94 3.77
N GLY A 230 -16.06 -22.91 5.06
CA GLY A 230 -15.13 -22.69 6.17
C GLY A 230 -14.88 -21.20 6.44
N VAL A 231 -13.87 -20.92 7.27
CA VAL A 231 -13.55 -19.56 7.76
C VAL A 231 -13.21 -18.61 6.60
N GLN A 232 -12.42 -19.08 5.63
CA GLN A 232 -12.01 -18.26 4.49
C GLN A 232 -13.21 -17.84 3.62
N ALA A 233 -14.17 -18.76 3.41
CA ALA A 233 -15.40 -18.45 2.67
C ALA A 233 -16.27 -17.44 3.42
N LYS A 234 -16.39 -17.57 4.74
CA LYS A 234 -17.13 -16.63 5.59
C LYS A 234 -16.47 -15.23 5.56
N PHE A 235 -15.14 -15.19 5.63
CA PHE A 235 -14.39 -13.94 5.54
C PHE A 235 -14.63 -13.27 4.17
N ALA A 236 -14.42 -13.98 3.07
CA ALA A 236 -14.62 -13.44 1.72
C ALA A 236 -16.05 -12.92 1.50
N HIS A 237 -17.05 -13.59 2.09
CA HIS A 237 -18.44 -13.16 1.98
C HIS A 237 -18.71 -11.86 2.75
N ASN A 238 -18.20 -11.74 3.97
CA ASN A 238 -18.54 -10.65 4.90
C ASN A 238 -17.60 -9.45 4.81
N ALA A 239 -16.36 -9.61 4.30
CA ALA A 239 -15.38 -8.53 4.28
C ALA A 239 -15.86 -7.33 3.48
N SER A 240 -15.70 -6.15 4.07
CA SER A 240 -15.89 -4.87 3.38
C SER A 240 -14.74 -4.60 2.41
N SER A 241 -14.85 -3.53 1.60
CA SER A 241 -13.74 -3.07 0.75
C SER A 241 -12.50 -2.77 1.58
N ALA A 242 -11.31 -2.95 0.98
CA ALA A 242 -10.04 -2.54 1.60
C ALA A 242 -10.03 -1.05 1.97
N SER A 243 -10.70 -0.19 1.19
CA SER A 243 -10.88 1.24 1.48
C SER A 243 -11.67 1.51 2.78
N LYS A 244 -12.40 0.52 3.27
CA LYS A 244 -13.18 0.56 4.52
C LYS A 244 -12.56 -0.31 5.63
N GLY A 245 -11.30 -0.76 5.44
CA GLY A 245 -10.56 -1.54 6.41
C GLY A 245 -10.76 -3.06 6.32
N ALA A 246 -11.44 -3.58 5.29
CA ALA A 246 -11.75 -5.01 5.12
C ALA A 246 -12.37 -5.65 6.38
N VAL A 247 -13.15 -4.86 7.13
CA VAL A 247 -13.81 -5.30 8.36
C VAL A 247 -14.97 -6.24 8.06
N LEU A 248 -15.31 -7.08 9.07
CA LEU A 248 -16.41 -8.03 8.97
C LEU A 248 -17.73 -7.47 9.53
N ASP A 249 -17.66 -6.35 10.23
CA ASP A 249 -18.80 -5.69 10.87
C ASP A 249 -19.49 -4.79 9.83
N LEU A 250 -20.63 -5.24 9.34
CA LEU A 250 -21.43 -4.57 8.31
C LEU A 250 -22.62 -3.81 8.91
N PHE A 251 -22.48 -3.22 10.11
CA PHE A 251 -23.51 -2.39 10.70
C PHE A 251 -23.29 -0.92 10.44
#